data_3d19450cb1a45462780864b89b1df2da
#
_entry.id   3d19450cb1a45462780864b89b1df2da
#
_cell.length_a   1.000
_cell.length_b   1.000
_cell.length_c   1.000
_cell.angle_alpha   90.00
_cell.angle_beta   90.00
_cell.angle_gamma   90.00
#
_symmetry.space_group_name_H-M   'P 1'
#
loop_
_entity.id
_entity.type
_entity.pdbx_description
1 polymer ?
#
loop_
_entity_poly.entity_id
_entity_poly.type
_entity_poly.pdbx_seq_one_letter_code
_entity_poly.pdbx_strand_id
1 'polypeptide(L)'
;MPRTMTSKERVKAAFAHNPVDRVPMMILLGETWMIEREKISFKDLREMDDLGAELIVRTYDEMQSDSVTTGLGCWIGLLEALGCPTEISKIGAPIEVKPCIHDVAADISSLDRSKIRERLENSELIQKMMRQSREIKKLV
;
A
#
# COMPACT_ATOMS: atom_id res chain seq x y z
N MET A 1 -16.73 -24.67 -7.95
CA MET A 1 -17.35 -25.05 -6.68
C MET A 1 -18.01 -23.82 -6.07
N PRO A 2 -19.20 -23.93 -5.45
CA PRO A 2 -19.79 -22.79 -4.77
C PRO A 2 -18.89 -22.34 -3.62
N ARG A 3 -18.77 -21.03 -3.43
CA ARG A 3 -18.05 -20.46 -2.29
C ARG A 3 -18.87 -20.67 -1.03
N THR A 4 -18.36 -21.45 -0.09
CA THR A 4 -19.02 -21.76 1.18
C THR A 4 -18.41 -21.01 2.36
N MET A 5 -17.22 -20.46 2.18
CA MET A 5 -16.49 -19.69 3.20
C MET A 5 -16.32 -18.23 2.74
N THR A 6 -16.39 -17.32 3.70
CA THR A 6 -15.92 -15.96 3.50
C THR A 6 -14.39 -15.92 3.34
N SER A 7 -13.85 -14.88 2.73
CA SER A 7 -12.40 -14.68 2.57
C SER A 7 -11.68 -14.77 3.92
N LYS A 8 -12.23 -14.14 4.96
CA LYS A 8 -11.66 -14.17 6.32
C LYS A 8 -11.65 -15.56 6.94
N GLU A 9 -12.74 -16.33 6.79
CA GLU A 9 -12.82 -17.72 7.27
C GLU A 9 -11.83 -18.59 6.54
N ARG A 10 -11.75 -18.47 5.22
CA ARG A 10 -10.85 -19.25 4.37
C ARG A 10 -9.40 -19.01 4.72
N VAL A 11 -8.98 -17.74 4.84
CA VAL A 11 -7.61 -17.39 5.22
C VAL A 11 -7.27 -17.91 6.61
N LYS A 12 -8.15 -17.75 7.60
CA LYS A 12 -7.94 -18.26 8.95
C LYS A 12 -7.85 -19.79 8.98
N ALA A 13 -8.72 -20.49 8.25
CA ALA A 13 -8.71 -21.93 8.17
C ALA A 13 -7.42 -22.46 7.53
N ALA A 14 -6.97 -21.81 6.44
CA ALA A 14 -5.73 -22.17 5.77
C ALA A 14 -4.50 -22.00 6.68
N PHE A 15 -4.39 -20.89 7.41
CA PHE A 15 -3.30 -20.69 8.38
C PHE A 15 -3.35 -21.68 9.55
N ALA A 16 -4.54 -22.16 9.91
CA ALA A 16 -4.73 -23.19 10.93
C ALA A 16 -4.60 -24.63 10.37
N HIS A 17 -4.21 -24.80 9.11
CA HIS A 17 -4.14 -26.09 8.41
C HIS A 17 -5.46 -26.86 8.40
N ASN A 18 -6.60 -26.17 8.48
CA ASN A 18 -7.92 -26.75 8.38
C ASN A 18 -8.39 -26.83 6.91
N PRO A 19 -9.35 -27.72 6.58
CA PRO A 19 -9.94 -27.79 5.26
C PRO A 19 -10.56 -26.45 4.83
N VAL A 20 -10.38 -26.09 3.55
CA VAL A 20 -10.92 -24.88 2.92
C VAL A 20 -11.70 -25.24 1.67
N ASP A 21 -12.68 -24.42 1.30
CA ASP A 21 -13.46 -24.59 0.08
C ASP A 21 -12.65 -24.38 -1.21
N ARG A 22 -11.60 -23.57 -1.14
CA ARG A 22 -10.55 -23.40 -2.16
C ARG A 22 -9.29 -22.83 -1.51
N VAL A 23 -8.17 -22.94 -2.19
CA VAL A 23 -6.92 -22.28 -1.75
C VAL A 23 -7.16 -20.77 -1.69
N PRO A 24 -6.85 -20.10 -0.57
CA PRO A 24 -6.93 -18.65 -0.50
C PRO A 24 -5.96 -17.99 -1.49
N MET A 25 -6.46 -17.00 -2.20
CA MET A 25 -5.69 -16.23 -3.15
C MET A 25 -5.43 -14.84 -2.58
N MET A 26 -4.17 -14.48 -2.47
CA MET A 26 -3.74 -13.17 -2.01
C MET A 26 -2.97 -12.49 -3.13
N ILE A 27 -3.52 -11.39 -3.64
CA ILE A 27 -2.88 -10.63 -4.70
C ILE A 27 -2.01 -9.56 -4.07
N LEU A 28 -0.73 -9.56 -4.44
CA LEU A 28 0.20 -8.51 -4.10
C LEU A 28 0.27 -7.51 -5.26
N LEU A 29 0.29 -6.22 -4.94
CA LEU A 29 0.38 -5.14 -5.94
C LEU A 29 -0.81 -5.03 -6.91
N GLY A 30 -2.02 -5.36 -6.46
CA GLY A 30 -3.24 -5.16 -7.23
C GLY A 30 -3.49 -3.71 -7.65
N GLU A 31 -2.90 -2.77 -6.93
CA GLU A 31 -2.99 -1.34 -7.19
C GLU A 31 -2.38 -0.94 -8.54
N THR A 32 -1.33 -1.60 -9.01
CA THR A 32 -0.74 -1.32 -10.33
C THR A 32 -1.72 -1.68 -11.44
N TRP A 33 -2.40 -2.83 -11.31
CA TRP A 33 -3.43 -3.23 -12.25
C TRP A 33 -4.65 -2.30 -12.19
N MET A 34 -5.05 -1.86 -11.00
CA MET A 34 -6.12 -0.87 -10.80
C MET A 34 -5.81 0.45 -11.53
N ILE A 35 -4.61 0.97 -11.36
CA ILE A 35 -4.15 2.21 -12.00
C ILE A 35 -4.27 2.11 -13.52
N GLU A 36 -3.79 1.01 -14.09
CA GLU A 36 -3.84 0.79 -15.53
C GLU A 36 -5.27 0.66 -16.05
N ARG A 37 -6.13 -0.07 -15.32
CA ARG A 37 -7.54 -0.25 -15.69
C ARG A 37 -8.34 1.03 -15.61
N GLU A 38 -8.20 1.79 -14.54
CA GLU A 38 -8.92 3.05 -14.31
C GLU A 38 -8.31 4.21 -15.10
N LYS A 39 -7.16 4.00 -15.77
CA LYS A 39 -6.41 5.03 -16.52
C LYS A 39 -6.10 6.26 -15.67
N ILE A 40 -5.81 6.04 -14.42
CA ILE A 40 -5.35 7.06 -13.47
C ILE A 40 -3.85 6.90 -13.25
N SER A 41 -3.24 7.89 -12.65
CA SER A 41 -1.83 7.82 -12.25
C SER A 41 -1.68 7.67 -10.74
N PHE A 42 -0.50 7.29 -10.28
CA PHE A 42 -0.18 7.37 -8.85
C PHE A 42 -0.30 8.80 -8.30
N LYS A 43 -0.07 9.80 -9.15
CA LYS A 43 -0.26 11.19 -8.77
C LYS A 43 -1.73 11.47 -8.45
N ASP A 44 -2.64 10.98 -9.30
CA ASP A 44 -4.09 11.15 -9.08
C ASP A 44 -4.53 10.46 -7.80
N LEU A 45 -4.03 9.23 -7.53
CA LEU A 45 -4.30 8.55 -6.27
C LEU A 45 -3.77 9.33 -5.06
N ARG A 46 -2.57 9.91 -5.16
CA ARG A 46 -1.98 10.71 -4.09
C ARG A 46 -2.80 11.98 -3.78
N GLU A 47 -3.52 12.52 -4.77
CA GLU A 47 -4.41 13.66 -4.60
C GLU A 47 -5.71 13.29 -3.87
N MET A 48 -6.16 12.02 -3.91
CA MET A 48 -7.33 11.54 -3.17
C MET A 48 -7.05 11.48 -1.66
N ASP A 49 -8.04 11.85 -0.85
CA ASP A 49 -7.90 11.90 0.62
C ASP A 49 -7.64 10.52 1.26
N ASP A 50 -8.22 9.48 0.67
CA ASP A 50 -8.14 8.09 1.11
C ASP A 50 -7.35 7.20 0.16
N LEU A 51 -6.58 7.80 -0.76
CA LEU A 51 -5.78 7.10 -1.78
C LEU A 51 -6.59 6.06 -2.57
N GLY A 52 -7.85 6.34 -2.83
CA GLY A 52 -8.72 5.48 -3.65
C GLY A 52 -9.15 4.19 -2.96
N ALA A 53 -9.49 4.22 -1.68
CA ALA A 53 -9.88 3.03 -0.91
C ALA A 53 -10.99 2.19 -1.57
N GLU A 54 -12.05 2.83 -2.07
CA GLU A 54 -13.13 2.13 -2.78
C GLU A 54 -12.66 1.47 -4.08
N LEU A 55 -11.79 2.15 -4.84
CA LEU A 55 -11.22 1.60 -6.08
C LEU A 55 -10.38 0.36 -5.78
N ILE A 56 -9.63 0.39 -4.69
CA ILE A 56 -8.81 -0.74 -4.23
C ILE A 56 -9.71 -1.92 -3.88
N VAL A 57 -10.70 -1.74 -3.02
CA VAL A 57 -11.62 -2.82 -2.60
C VAL A 57 -12.31 -3.43 -3.82
N ARG A 58 -12.89 -2.61 -4.70
CA ARG A 58 -13.52 -3.08 -5.95
C ARG A 58 -12.55 -3.89 -6.81
N THR A 59 -11.31 -3.45 -6.92
CA THR A 59 -10.28 -4.15 -7.70
C THR A 59 -9.98 -5.53 -7.14
N TYR A 60 -9.80 -5.64 -5.84
CA TYR A 60 -9.52 -6.91 -5.17
C TYR A 60 -10.71 -7.87 -5.22
N ASP A 61 -11.95 -7.34 -5.13
CA ASP A 61 -13.18 -8.12 -5.31
C ASP A 61 -13.30 -8.69 -6.72
N GLU A 62 -13.05 -7.89 -7.74
CA GLU A 62 -13.07 -8.34 -9.14
C GLU A 62 -12.00 -9.39 -9.42
N MET A 63 -10.84 -9.25 -8.81
CA MET A 63 -9.77 -10.25 -8.88
C MET A 63 -10.04 -11.49 -8.02
N GLN A 64 -11.14 -11.50 -7.25
CA GLN A 64 -11.48 -12.57 -6.31
C GLN A 64 -10.40 -12.85 -5.26
N SER A 65 -9.68 -11.83 -4.86
CA SER A 65 -8.66 -11.92 -3.83
C SER A 65 -9.29 -12.15 -2.45
N ASP A 66 -8.65 -12.93 -1.62
CA ASP A 66 -9.06 -13.16 -0.24
C ASP A 66 -8.40 -12.18 0.75
N SER A 67 -7.64 -11.25 0.23
CA SER A 67 -7.02 -10.16 1.00
C SER A 67 -7.03 -8.87 0.21
N VAL A 68 -6.95 -7.76 0.92
CA VAL A 68 -6.73 -6.43 0.35
C VAL A 68 -5.42 -5.90 0.90
N THR A 69 -4.52 -5.49 0.01
CA THR A 69 -3.29 -4.81 0.41
C THR A 69 -3.61 -3.35 0.68
N THR A 70 -3.11 -2.83 1.78
CA THR A 70 -3.23 -1.42 2.15
C THR A 70 -1.85 -0.77 2.15
N GLY A 71 -1.82 0.56 2.16
CA GLY A 71 -0.56 1.29 2.27
C GLY A 71 0.11 1.57 0.93
N LEU A 72 -0.69 1.80 -0.11
CA LEU A 72 -0.20 2.31 -1.38
C LEU A 72 0.73 3.50 -1.15
N GLY A 73 1.97 3.39 -1.63
CA GLY A 73 2.97 4.43 -1.43
C GLY A 73 3.70 4.40 -0.07
N CYS A 74 3.57 3.33 0.73
CA CYS A 74 4.24 3.23 2.04
C CYS A 74 5.75 3.45 1.95
N TRP A 75 6.39 2.91 0.94
CA TRP A 75 7.82 3.11 0.69
C TRP A 75 8.17 4.57 0.44
N ILE A 76 7.34 5.26 -0.32
CA ILE A 76 7.51 6.68 -0.66
C ILE A 76 7.45 7.51 0.61
N GLY A 77 6.42 7.34 1.41
CA GLY A 77 6.26 8.08 2.65
C GLY A 77 7.42 7.89 3.61
N LEU A 78 7.96 6.65 3.71
CA LEU A 78 9.14 6.38 4.51
C LEU A 78 10.39 7.06 3.94
N LEU A 79 10.61 6.97 2.62
CA LEU A 79 11.77 7.58 1.97
C LEU A 79 11.73 9.11 2.05
N GLU A 80 10.55 9.71 1.86
CA GLU A 80 10.35 11.16 2.07
C GLU A 80 10.67 11.56 3.52
N ALA A 81 10.24 10.78 4.50
CA ALA A 81 10.56 11.03 5.90
C ALA A 81 12.06 10.91 6.23
N LEU A 82 12.76 10.01 5.54
CA LEU A 82 14.23 9.91 5.61
C LEU A 82 14.94 11.09 4.90
N GLY A 83 14.19 11.89 4.12
CA GLY A 83 14.73 13.02 3.39
C GLY A 83 15.22 12.69 1.98
N CYS A 84 14.83 11.51 1.47
CA CYS A 84 15.16 11.13 0.09
C CYS A 84 14.27 11.90 -0.89
N PRO A 85 14.82 12.50 -1.94
CA PRO A 85 14.03 13.07 -3.03
C PRO A 85 13.23 11.96 -3.73
N THR A 86 11.93 12.15 -3.86
CA THR A 86 11.04 11.21 -4.56
C THR A 86 10.42 11.87 -5.76
N GLU A 87 10.31 11.14 -6.85
CA GLU A 87 9.69 11.59 -8.07
C GLU A 87 8.58 10.62 -8.47
N ILE A 88 7.38 11.13 -8.75
CA ILE A 88 6.25 10.30 -9.15
C ILE A 88 6.16 10.34 -10.67
N SER A 89 6.41 9.21 -11.32
CA SER A 89 6.20 9.07 -12.75
C SER A 89 4.71 9.20 -13.11
N LYS A 90 4.44 9.72 -14.31
CA LYS A 90 3.10 9.76 -14.88
C LYS A 90 2.65 8.39 -15.44
N ILE A 91 3.57 7.47 -15.65
CA ILE A 91 3.32 6.18 -16.30
C ILE A 91 4.08 5.10 -15.52
N GLY A 92 3.37 4.08 -15.05
CA GLY A 92 3.97 2.91 -14.42
C GLY A 92 4.33 3.08 -12.95
N ALA A 93 5.24 2.26 -12.47
CA ALA A 93 5.73 2.31 -11.10
C ALA A 93 6.38 3.66 -10.80
N PRO A 94 6.07 4.25 -9.67
CA PRO A 94 6.05 5.71 -9.58
C PRO A 94 7.34 6.40 -9.17
N ILE A 95 8.51 5.73 -9.00
CA ILE A 95 9.51 6.42 -8.19
C ILE A 95 10.92 6.22 -8.72
N GLU A 96 11.50 7.30 -9.23
CA GLU A 96 12.93 7.48 -9.12
C GLU A 96 13.25 8.10 -7.76
N VAL A 97 13.79 7.29 -6.86
CA VAL A 97 14.31 7.77 -5.59
C VAL A 97 15.79 8.03 -5.78
N LYS A 98 16.20 9.28 -5.62
CA LYS A 98 17.62 9.57 -5.53
C LYS A 98 18.13 9.14 -4.16
N PRO A 99 19.27 8.42 -4.08
CA PRO A 99 19.81 8.03 -2.80
C PRO A 99 20.09 9.28 -1.93
N CYS A 100 19.62 9.24 -0.69
CA CYS A 100 20.00 10.24 0.31
C CYS A 100 21.17 9.77 1.18
N ILE A 101 21.57 8.51 1.04
CA ILE A 101 22.70 7.91 1.72
C ILE A 101 23.71 7.53 0.63
N HIS A 102 24.88 8.15 0.64
CA HIS A 102 25.96 7.91 -0.31
C HIS A 102 27.10 7.12 0.32
N ASP A 103 27.37 7.38 1.60
CA ASP A 103 28.31 6.65 2.43
C ASP A 103 27.59 6.16 3.69
N VAL A 104 27.40 4.84 3.79
CA VAL A 104 26.65 4.23 4.90
C VAL A 104 27.29 4.54 6.25
N ALA A 105 28.61 4.53 6.34
CA ALA A 105 29.31 4.75 7.60
C ALA A 105 29.25 6.21 8.08
N ALA A 106 29.32 7.15 7.15
CA ALA A 106 29.27 8.58 7.46
C ALA A 106 27.79 9.05 7.60
N ASP A 107 26.93 8.68 6.66
CA ASP A 107 25.58 9.23 6.57
C ASP A 107 24.63 8.64 7.61
N ILE A 108 24.79 7.35 7.97
CA ILE A 108 23.91 6.70 8.96
C ILE A 108 24.02 7.36 10.35
N SER A 109 25.20 7.86 10.71
CA SER A 109 25.43 8.56 11.96
C SER A 109 24.74 9.93 12.00
N SER A 110 24.45 10.51 10.83
CA SER A 110 23.75 11.79 10.70
C SER A 110 22.21 11.67 10.76
N LEU A 111 21.66 10.45 10.68
CA LEU A 111 20.23 10.21 10.74
C LEU A 111 19.68 10.48 12.16
N ASP A 112 18.95 11.58 12.29
CA ASP A 112 18.29 11.97 13.53
C ASP A 112 16.91 11.29 13.64
N ARG A 113 16.81 10.31 14.54
CA ARG A 113 15.58 9.56 14.77
C ARG A 113 14.39 10.44 15.17
N SER A 114 14.64 11.50 15.91
CA SER A 114 13.59 12.43 16.38
C SER A 114 13.00 13.18 15.19
N LYS A 115 13.86 13.68 14.29
CA LYS A 115 13.43 14.37 13.08
C LYS A 115 12.72 13.43 12.09
N ILE A 116 13.18 12.19 11.96
CA ILE A 116 12.50 11.18 11.12
C ILE A 116 11.11 10.91 11.68
N ARG A 117 10.97 10.71 12.99
CA ARG A 117 9.67 10.50 13.63
C ARG A 117 8.75 11.70 13.40
N GLU A 118 9.21 12.90 13.64
CA GLU A 118 8.45 14.14 13.43
C GLU A 118 7.98 14.26 11.97
N ARG A 119 8.84 13.96 11.00
CA ARG A 119 8.47 13.97 9.57
C ARG A 119 7.43 12.90 9.25
N LEU A 120 7.53 11.69 9.83
CA LEU A 120 6.53 10.64 9.64
C LEU A 120 5.19 11.03 10.23
N GLU A 121 5.17 11.56 11.45
CA GLU A 121 3.95 11.98 12.13
C GLU A 121 3.25 13.13 11.41
N ASN A 122 4.01 14.04 10.79
CA ASN A 122 3.50 15.18 10.03
C ASN A 122 3.34 14.92 8.53
N SER A 123 3.68 13.73 8.04
CA SER A 123 3.56 13.39 6.62
C SER A 123 2.10 13.27 6.19
N GLU A 124 1.67 14.11 5.26
CA GLU A 124 0.33 14.04 4.67
C GLU A 124 0.08 12.68 4.02
N LEU A 125 1.08 12.13 3.32
CA LEU A 125 0.97 10.82 2.68
C LEU A 125 0.72 9.71 3.72
N ILE A 126 1.46 9.70 4.82
CA ILE A 126 1.26 8.73 5.91
C ILE A 126 -0.15 8.88 6.51
N GLN A 127 -0.62 10.10 6.71
CA GLN A 127 -1.98 10.33 7.19
C GLN A 127 -3.05 9.83 6.21
N LYS A 128 -2.85 10.03 4.91
CA LYS A 128 -3.72 9.48 3.85
C LYS A 128 -3.72 7.95 3.86
N MET A 129 -2.57 7.31 4.02
CA MET A 129 -2.46 5.85 4.14
C MET A 129 -3.21 5.30 5.36
N MET A 130 -3.13 6.00 6.48
CA MET A 130 -3.89 5.64 7.68
C MET A 130 -5.40 5.78 7.45
N ARG A 131 -5.85 6.81 6.73
CA ARG A 131 -7.26 6.96 6.32
C ARG A 131 -7.67 5.84 5.37
N GLN A 132 -6.91 5.58 4.32
CA GLN A 132 -7.13 4.47 3.40
C GLN A 132 -7.39 3.15 4.13
N SER A 133 -6.50 2.79 5.05
CA SER A 133 -6.63 1.54 5.82
C SER A 133 -7.91 1.50 6.67
N ARG A 134 -8.33 2.64 7.21
CA ARG A 134 -9.59 2.73 7.98
C ARG A 134 -10.82 2.60 7.08
N GLU A 135 -10.81 3.24 5.91
CA GLU A 135 -11.91 3.15 4.95
C GLU A 135 -12.03 1.74 4.36
N ILE A 136 -10.92 1.14 3.92
CA ILE A 136 -10.91 -0.26 3.48
C ILE A 136 -11.49 -1.18 4.56
N LYS A 137 -11.13 -0.99 5.82
CA LYS A 137 -11.65 -1.81 6.93
C LYS A 137 -13.17 -1.68 7.13
N LYS A 138 -13.79 -0.60 6.69
CA LYS A 138 -15.26 -0.43 6.73
C LYS A 138 -15.94 -1.11 5.55
N LEU A 139 -15.24 -1.25 4.44
CA LEU A 139 -15.77 -1.78 3.18
C LEU A 139 -15.66 -3.31 3.08
N VAL A 140 -14.81 -3.93 3.89
CA VAL A 140 -14.55 -5.38 3.94
C VAL A 140 -14.97 -5.95 5.31
#